data_f7ce35d71f35aea269d961716d28b19c
#
_entry.id   f7ce35d71f35aea269d961716d28b19c
#
_cell.length_a   1.000
_cell.length_b   1.000
_cell.length_c   1.000
_cell.angle_alpha   90.00
_cell.angle_beta   90.00
_cell.angle_gamma   90.00
#
_symmetry.space_group_name_H-M   'P 1'
#
loop_
_entity.id
_entity.type
_entity.pdbx_description
1 polymer ?
#
loop_
_entity_poly.entity_id
_entity_poly.type
_entity_poly.pdbx_seq_one_letter_code
_entity_poly.pdbx_strand_id
1 'polypeptide(L)'
;MLGEVLRNADRIVVMRDGKVVVADAASAFDRDRLVTAMGGAEARQKIAAQIAAAKPSASPLRVRARPAAQKDGTDLVACAGEIIGLAGLAGHGQTDLLLAIFAAASRARTGIEVTAPVALVAGDRQSDGIFPQWSIAQNIGIRSLARLRNGLLISPQREAELAAFWQKKIGIRTPDMNNNIFSLSGGNQQKALFARALGSDAQIVLMDDPMRGVDIGTKLEVYDLVREEAARGRTFLWYTTETEELDNCDHIYVFKNGRIVANLRRDELTEEKIIQSSFGDAA
;
A
#
# COMPACT_ATOMS: atom_id res chain seq x y z
N MET A 1 3.63 7.67 15.57
CA MET A 1 2.86 6.97 16.63
C MET A 1 3.70 6.12 17.58
N LEU A 2 4.45 5.07 17.16
CA LEU A 2 5.30 4.30 18.10
C LEU A 2 6.40 5.14 18.75
N GLY A 3 7.05 6.02 18.01
CA GLY A 3 8.05 6.93 18.55
C GLY A 3 7.51 7.92 19.58
N GLU A 4 6.25 8.32 19.49
CA GLU A 4 5.60 9.19 20.48
C GLU A 4 5.32 8.43 21.78
N VAL A 5 4.88 7.17 21.68
CA VAL A 5 4.68 6.31 22.84
C VAL A 5 5.99 6.10 23.60
N LEU A 6 7.07 5.79 22.88
CA LEU A 6 8.40 5.59 23.47
C LEU A 6 8.96 6.86 24.15
N ARG A 7 8.64 8.05 23.63
CA ARG A 7 9.13 9.32 24.18
C ARG A 7 8.31 9.88 25.34
N ASN A 8 7.00 9.59 25.36
CA ASN A 8 6.07 10.30 26.25
C ASN A 8 5.41 9.39 27.32
N ALA A 9 5.59 8.07 27.24
CA ALA A 9 5.03 7.16 28.22
C ALA A 9 6.04 6.81 29.31
N ASP A 10 5.59 6.65 30.57
CA ASP A 10 6.41 6.14 31.66
C ASP A 10 6.41 4.61 31.69
N ARG A 11 5.30 4.00 31.27
CA ARG A 11 5.10 2.56 31.23
C ARG A 11 4.36 2.16 29.97
N ILE A 12 4.76 1.04 29.37
CA ILE A 12 4.16 0.51 28.15
C ILE A 12 3.56 -0.86 28.45
N VAL A 13 2.31 -1.06 28.04
CA VAL A 13 1.60 -2.33 28.09
C VAL A 13 1.24 -2.72 26.66
N VAL A 14 1.79 -3.83 26.17
CA VAL A 14 1.47 -4.36 24.85
C VAL A 14 0.37 -5.40 24.99
N MET A 15 -0.71 -5.20 24.24
CA MET A 15 -1.83 -6.13 24.16
C MET A 15 -1.95 -6.73 22.77
N ARG A 16 -2.25 -8.04 22.70
CA ARG A 16 -2.52 -8.76 21.46
C ARG A 16 -3.64 -9.78 21.69
N ASP A 17 -4.61 -9.79 20.78
CA ASP A 17 -5.78 -10.70 20.86
C ASP A 17 -6.49 -10.66 22.23
N GLY A 18 -6.61 -9.45 22.82
CA GLY A 18 -7.27 -9.21 24.10
C GLY A 18 -6.45 -9.61 25.34
N LYS A 19 -5.18 -9.99 25.16
CA LYS A 19 -4.28 -10.40 26.27
C LYS A 19 -3.08 -9.47 26.37
N VAL A 20 -2.63 -9.21 27.60
CA VAL A 20 -1.37 -8.52 27.85
C VAL A 20 -0.21 -9.48 27.51
N VAL A 21 0.63 -9.08 26.56
CA VAL A 21 1.81 -9.84 26.12
C VAL A 21 3.05 -9.44 26.92
N VAL A 22 3.20 -8.13 27.14
CA VAL A 22 4.30 -7.57 27.94
C VAL A 22 3.85 -6.25 28.59
N ALA A 23 4.32 -5.99 29.80
CA ALA A 23 4.12 -4.72 30.51
C ALA A 23 5.41 -4.38 31.26
N ASP A 24 6.02 -3.23 30.91
CA ASP A 24 7.33 -2.84 31.44
C ASP A 24 7.47 -1.31 31.45
N ALA A 25 8.51 -0.77 32.08
CA ALA A 25 8.85 0.65 31.99
C ALA A 25 9.19 1.03 30.55
N ALA A 26 8.83 2.23 30.11
CA ALA A 26 9.08 2.67 28.74
C ALA A 26 10.57 2.66 28.38
N SER A 27 11.45 2.92 29.35
CA SER A 27 12.90 2.85 29.20
C SER A 27 13.43 1.45 28.86
N ALA A 28 12.65 0.41 29.13
CA ALA A 28 12.99 -0.97 28.78
C ALA A 28 12.60 -1.35 27.35
N PHE A 29 11.90 -0.46 26.62
CA PHE A 29 11.52 -0.65 25.24
C PHE A 29 12.37 0.21 24.30
N ASP A 30 12.86 -0.41 23.27
CA ASP A 30 13.19 0.23 22.01
C ASP A 30 12.10 -0.07 20.97
N ARG A 31 12.20 0.52 19.79
CA ARG A 31 11.26 0.30 18.70
C ARG A 31 11.17 -1.18 18.30
N ASP A 32 12.29 -1.87 18.29
CA ASP A 32 12.39 -3.27 17.85
C ASP A 32 11.75 -4.23 18.84
N ARG A 33 11.96 -4.02 20.12
CA ARG A 33 11.30 -4.79 21.20
C ARG A 33 9.79 -4.56 21.16
N LEU A 34 9.35 -3.32 20.95
CA LEU A 34 7.93 -2.98 20.88
C LEU A 34 7.24 -3.65 19.69
N VAL A 35 7.81 -3.55 18.49
CA VAL A 35 7.30 -4.20 17.28
C VAL A 35 7.31 -5.73 17.41
N THR A 36 8.35 -6.29 18.00
CA THR A 36 8.45 -7.74 18.28
C THR A 36 7.33 -8.20 19.21
N ALA A 37 7.09 -7.47 20.28
CA ALA A 37 6.02 -7.78 21.24
C ALA A 37 4.62 -7.68 20.60
N MET A 38 4.44 -6.76 19.64
CA MET A 38 3.20 -6.63 18.86
C MET A 38 3.02 -7.72 17.78
N GLY A 39 3.99 -8.61 17.58
CA GLY A 39 3.90 -9.74 16.65
C GLY A 39 4.74 -9.60 15.38
N GLY A 40 5.64 -8.60 15.31
CA GLY A 40 6.41 -8.28 14.08
C GLY A 40 7.80 -8.92 13.96
N ALA A 41 8.19 -9.86 14.85
CA ALA A 41 9.56 -10.38 14.90
C ALA A 41 10.00 -11.19 13.66
N GLU A 42 9.10 -12.02 13.10
CA GLU A 42 9.45 -12.88 11.96
C GLU A 42 9.52 -12.12 10.64
N ALA A 43 8.75 -11.02 10.50
CA ALA A 43 8.71 -10.22 9.29
C ALA A 43 10.03 -9.43 9.07
N ARG A 44 10.64 -8.89 10.12
CA ARG A 44 11.86 -8.06 10.00
C ARG A 44 13.11 -8.81 9.56
N GLN A 45 13.33 -10.04 10.00
CA GLN A 45 14.51 -10.82 9.58
C GLN A 45 14.46 -11.20 8.08
N LYS A 46 13.27 -11.43 7.53
CA LYS A 46 13.09 -11.67 6.09
C LYS A 46 13.31 -10.40 5.25
N ILE A 47 12.96 -9.24 5.78
CA ILE A 47 13.06 -7.94 5.11
C ILE A 47 14.51 -7.58 4.78
N ALA A 48 15.43 -7.72 5.74
CA ALA A 48 16.84 -7.37 5.53
C ALA A 48 17.53 -8.23 4.46
N ALA A 49 17.14 -9.50 4.32
CA ALA A 49 17.73 -10.41 3.35
C ALA A 49 17.21 -10.20 1.91
N GLN A 50 15.99 -9.69 1.74
CA GLN A 50 15.36 -9.49 0.42
C GLN A 50 15.70 -8.13 -0.22
N ILE A 51 16.13 -7.14 0.57
CA ILE A 51 16.48 -5.79 0.11
C ILE A 51 17.74 -5.75 -0.75
N ALA A 52 18.61 -6.77 -0.66
CA ALA A 52 19.92 -6.80 -1.32
C ALA A 52 19.90 -7.17 -2.82
N ALA A 53 18.76 -7.55 -3.40
CA ALA A 53 18.70 -7.85 -4.82
C ALA A 53 18.60 -6.56 -5.64
N ALA A 54 19.70 -6.14 -6.25
CA ALA A 54 19.74 -5.02 -7.18
C ALA A 54 18.77 -5.27 -8.34
N LYS A 55 17.82 -4.35 -8.57
CA LYS A 55 16.91 -4.40 -9.73
C LYS A 55 17.70 -4.19 -11.02
N PRO A 56 17.33 -4.86 -12.13
CA PRO A 56 18.02 -4.69 -13.40
C PRO A 56 17.89 -3.24 -13.91
N SER A 57 19.00 -2.71 -14.43
CA SER A 57 19.19 -1.32 -14.87
C SER A 57 18.29 -0.86 -16.05
N ALA A 58 17.39 -1.71 -16.58
CA ALA A 58 16.54 -1.41 -17.73
C ALA A 58 15.14 -2.05 -17.60
N SER A 59 14.43 -1.74 -16.51
CA SER A 59 13.03 -2.18 -16.39
C SER A 59 12.12 -1.32 -17.28
N PRO A 60 11.09 -1.91 -17.95
CA PRO A 60 10.19 -1.16 -18.82
C PRO A 60 9.39 -0.11 -18.04
N LEU A 61 9.17 1.04 -18.67
CA LEU A 61 8.32 2.12 -18.15
C LEU A 61 6.90 1.59 -17.90
N ARG A 62 6.34 1.92 -16.76
CA ARG A 62 4.95 1.62 -16.39
C ARG A 62 4.09 2.86 -16.30
N VAL A 63 4.61 3.90 -15.65
CA VAL A 63 3.90 5.17 -15.49
C VAL A 63 4.88 6.31 -15.70
N ARG A 64 4.46 7.32 -16.48
CA ARG A 64 5.01 8.66 -16.45
C ARG A 64 3.85 9.62 -16.25
N ALA A 65 3.91 10.44 -15.22
CA ALA A 65 2.80 11.32 -14.89
C ALA A 65 3.29 12.67 -14.39
N ARG A 66 2.74 13.73 -14.96
CA ARG A 66 2.99 15.11 -14.54
C ARG A 66 1.80 15.60 -13.74
N PRO A 67 2.01 16.05 -12.48
CA PRO A 67 0.96 16.71 -11.71
C PRO A 67 0.43 17.93 -12.46
N ALA A 68 -0.88 18.18 -12.40
CA ALA A 68 -1.52 19.26 -13.16
C ALA A 68 -0.97 20.67 -12.82
N ALA A 69 -0.51 20.87 -11.60
CA ALA A 69 0.09 22.15 -11.17
C ALA A 69 1.60 22.25 -11.45
N GLN A 70 2.26 21.20 -11.99
CA GLN A 70 3.69 21.18 -12.27
C GLN A 70 4.02 22.04 -13.49
N LYS A 71 4.94 23.01 -13.34
CA LYS A 71 5.30 23.96 -14.39
C LYS A 71 6.69 23.71 -15.00
N ASP A 72 7.59 23.06 -14.25
CA ASP A 72 9.01 22.91 -14.58
C ASP A 72 9.36 21.62 -15.35
N GLY A 73 8.38 20.86 -15.76
CA GLY A 73 8.61 19.64 -16.53
C GLY A 73 8.98 18.41 -15.70
N THR A 74 8.98 18.49 -14.37
CA THR A 74 9.24 17.34 -13.49
C THR A 74 8.09 16.33 -13.58
N ASP A 75 8.42 15.09 -13.93
CA ASP A 75 7.49 13.98 -14.03
C ASP A 75 7.74 12.97 -12.90
N LEU A 76 6.68 12.36 -12.38
CA LEU A 76 6.77 11.09 -11.69
C LEU A 76 7.02 9.99 -12.74
N VAL A 77 8.04 9.16 -12.51
CA VAL A 77 8.38 8.01 -13.36
C VAL A 77 8.40 6.77 -12.51
N ALA A 78 7.75 5.70 -12.97
CA ALA A 78 7.75 4.40 -12.33
C ALA A 78 7.97 3.29 -13.37
N CYS A 79 8.91 2.39 -13.10
CA CYS A 79 9.26 1.27 -13.95
C CYS A 79 8.72 -0.06 -13.37
N ALA A 80 8.78 -1.13 -14.17
CA ALA A 80 8.34 -2.45 -13.73
C ALA A 80 9.12 -2.93 -12.51
N GLY A 81 8.38 -3.39 -11.49
CA GLY A 81 8.96 -3.92 -10.26
C GLY A 81 9.33 -2.86 -9.23
N GLU A 82 9.05 -1.57 -9.46
CA GLU A 82 9.33 -0.51 -8.50
C GLU A 82 8.16 -0.25 -7.55
N ILE A 83 8.52 0.14 -6.34
CA ILE A 83 7.59 0.68 -5.32
C ILE A 83 7.93 2.15 -5.17
N ILE A 84 7.04 3.03 -5.65
CA ILE A 84 7.21 4.48 -5.64
C ILE A 84 6.38 5.07 -4.50
N GLY A 85 7.03 5.77 -3.57
CA GLY A 85 6.38 6.48 -2.49
C GLY A 85 5.93 7.89 -2.92
N LEU A 86 4.75 8.31 -2.48
CA LEU A 86 4.27 9.69 -2.59
C LEU A 86 4.15 10.25 -1.17
N ALA A 87 5.01 11.20 -0.83
CA ALA A 87 5.09 11.82 0.48
C ALA A 87 4.61 13.27 0.44
N GLY A 88 4.48 13.88 1.61
CA GLY A 88 4.06 15.27 1.80
C GLY A 88 2.84 15.38 2.70
N LEU A 89 2.40 16.60 2.99
CA LEU A 89 1.21 16.82 3.82
C LEU A 89 -0.06 16.32 3.10
N ALA A 90 -1.04 15.88 3.88
CA ALA A 90 -2.33 15.45 3.33
C ALA A 90 -2.97 16.57 2.49
N GLY A 91 -3.55 16.21 1.34
CA GLY A 91 -4.19 17.17 0.44
C GLY A 91 -3.23 17.94 -0.47
N HIS A 92 -1.95 17.60 -0.51
CA HIS A 92 -0.97 18.25 -1.39
C HIS A 92 -0.92 17.68 -2.81
N GLY A 93 -1.96 16.94 -3.26
CA GLY A 93 -2.14 16.51 -4.64
C GLY A 93 -1.72 15.07 -4.94
N GLN A 94 -1.32 14.28 -3.95
CA GLN A 94 -0.92 12.87 -4.11
C GLN A 94 -2.11 12.02 -4.59
N THR A 95 -3.24 12.08 -3.88
CA THR A 95 -4.50 11.40 -4.26
C THR A 95 -4.98 11.85 -5.63
N ASP A 96 -4.95 13.15 -5.93
CA ASP A 96 -5.37 13.68 -7.23
C ASP A 96 -4.54 13.09 -8.37
N LEU A 97 -3.21 12.95 -8.18
CA LEU A 97 -2.33 12.34 -9.17
C LEU A 97 -2.64 10.84 -9.34
N LEU A 98 -2.84 10.09 -8.24
CA LEU A 98 -3.21 8.68 -8.30
C LEU A 98 -4.53 8.49 -9.07
N LEU A 99 -5.56 9.28 -8.77
CA LEU A 99 -6.84 9.24 -9.48
C LEU A 99 -6.70 9.64 -10.96
N ALA A 100 -5.86 10.62 -11.28
CA ALA A 100 -5.58 11.01 -12.65
C ALA A 100 -4.89 9.88 -13.45
N ILE A 101 -3.93 9.16 -12.83
CA ILE A 101 -3.28 7.98 -13.43
C ILE A 101 -4.30 6.85 -13.62
N PHE A 102 -5.15 6.58 -12.61
CA PHE A 102 -6.19 5.57 -12.71
C PHE A 102 -7.16 5.85 -13.87
N ALA A 103 -7.58 7.10 -14.02
CA ALA A 103 -8.46 7.50 -15.12
C ALA A 103 -7.75 7.43 -16.50
N ALA A 104 -6.43 7.70 -16.53
CA ALA A 104 -5.65 7.64 -17.77
C ALA A 104 -5.51 6.21 -18.31
N ALA A 105 -5.62 5.18 -17.47
CA ALA A 105 -5.63 3.78 -17.89
C ALA A 105 -6.82 3.42 -18.79
N SER A 106 -7.94 4.15 -18.66
CA SER A 106 -9.14 3.92 -19.47
C SER A 106 -9.28 4.94 -20.60
N ARG A 107 -8.74 6.14 -20.43
CA ARG A 107 -8.84 7.24 -21.41
C ARG A 107 -7.59 8.10 -21.35
N ALA A 108 -6.87 8.17 -22.46
CA ALA A 108 -5.65 8.98 -22.58
C ALA A 108 -5.82 10.40 -21.99
N ARG A 109 -4.84 10.86 -21.25
CA ARG A 109 -4.77 12.19 -20.63
C ARG A 109 -3.44 12.85 -20.95
N THR A 110 -3.47 14.13 -21.25
CA THR A 110 -2.25 14.92 -21.50
C THR A 110 -1.36 14.90 -20.26
N GLY A 111 -0.07 14.63 -20.46
CA GLY A 111 0.93 14.59 -19.38
C GLY A 111 0.92 13.31 -18.54
N ILE A 112 0.10 12.32 -18.90
CA ILE A 112 0.06 11.02 -18.22
C ILE A 112 0.15 9.88 -19.24
N GLU A 113 1.18 9.06 -19.08
CA GLU A 113 1.41 7.84 -19.87
C GLU A 113 1.31 6.63 -18.94
N VAL A 114 0.46 5.66 -19.32
CA VAL A 114 0.25 4.41 -18.56
C VAL A 114 0.35 3.27 -19.56
N THR A 115 1.27 2.33 -19.33
CA THR A 115 1.60 1.28 -20.32
C THR A 115 1.01 -0.09 -19.98
N ALA A 116 0.27 -0.22 -18.88
CA ALA A 116 -0.27 -1.51 -18.42
C ALA A 116 -1.56 -1.33 -17.61
N PRO A 117 -2.35 -2.40 -17.41
CA PRO A 117 -3.56 -2.36 -16.58
C PRO A 117 -3.29 -1.88 -15.16
N VAL A 118 -4.21 -1.06 -14.64
CA VAL A 118 -4.09 -0.38 -13.34
C VAL A 118 -5.19 -0.86 -12.40
N ALA A 119 -4.85 -1.08 -11.13
CA ALA A 119 -5.81 -1.21 -10.03
C ALA A 119 -5.59 -0.11 -9.01
N LEU A 120 -6.65 0.25 -8.28
CA LEU A 120 -6.62 1.22 -7.17
C LEU A 120 -7.04 0.52 -5.88
N VAL A 121 -6.25 0.71 -4.83
CA VAL A 121 -6.60 0.41 -3.44
C VAL A 121 -6.91 1.74 -2.78
N ALA A 122 -8.19 1.97 -2.49
CA ALA A 122 -8.69 3.22 -1.94
C ALA A 122 -8.29 3.41 -0.48
N GLY A 123 -8.09 4.66 -0.09
CA GLY A 123 -7.74 5.05 1.29
C GLY A 123 -8.92 4.93 2.24
N ASP A 124 -10.07 5.47 1.86
CA ASP A 124 -11.30 5.18 2.59
C ASP A 124 -11.93 3.89 2.08
N ARG A 125 -11.66 2.79 2.79
CA ARG A 125 -12.19 1.49 2.41
C ARG A 125 -13.71 1.40 2.51
N GLN A 126 -14.34 2.19 3.41
CA GLN A 126 -15.79 2.09 3.64
C GLN A 126 -16.60 2.83 2.58
N SER A 127 -16.17 4.04 2.20
CA SER A 127 -16.85 4.84 1.18
C SER A 127 -16.48 4.42 -0.25
N ASP A 128 -15.20 4.14 -0.50
CA ASP A 128 -14.67 4.02 -1.87
C ASP A 128 -14.12 2.62 -2.18
N GLY A 129 -13.92 1.79 -1.15
CA GLY A 129 -13.27 0.48 -1.32
C GLY A 129 -14.24 -0.70 -1.35
N ILE A 130 -15.17 -0.77 -0.44
CA ILE A 130 -16.01 -1.97 -0.18
C ILE A 130 -17.35 -1.87 -0.88
N PHE A 131 -17.84 -3.01 -1.38
CA PHE A 131 -19.24 -3.20 -1.77
C PHE A 131 -20.02 -3.79 -0.58
N PRO A 132 -20.81 -2.95 0.14
CA PRO A 132 -21.35 -3.30 1.46
C PRO A 132 -22.31 -4.49 1.46
N GLN A 133 -23.04 -4.68 0.37
CA GLN A 133 -24.07 -5.73 0.25
C GLN A 133 -23.50 -7.07 -0.23
N TRP A 134 -22.18 -7.10 -0.53
CA TRP A 134 -21.56 -8.25 -1.16
C TRP A 134 -20.76 -9.10 -0.17
N SER A 135 -20.59 -10.37 -0.54
CA SER A 135 -19.73 -11.29 0.18
C SER A 135 -18.25 -10.91 0.05
N ILE A 136 -17.41 -11.52 0.89
CA ILE A 136 -15.95 -11.37 0.81
C ILE A 136 -15.46 -11.84 -0.56
N ALA A 137 -15.91 -13.01 -1.04
CA ALA A 137 -15.54 -13.56 -2.35
C ALA A 137 -15.90 -12.62 -3.49
N GLN A 138 -17.10 -12.07 -3.51
CA GLN A 138 -17.56 -11.12 -4.52
C GLN A 138 -16.75 -9.82 -4.49
N ASN A 139 -16.45 -9.31 -3.29
CA ASN A 139 -15.59 -8.14 -3.13
C ASN A 139 -14.19 -8.37 -3.72
N ILE A 140 -13.62 -9.55 -3.57
CA ILE A 140 -12.32 -9.91 -4.16
C ILE A 140 -12.44 -10.09 -5.68
N GLY A 141 -13.49 -10.77 -6.15
CA GLY A 141 -13.65 -11.20 -7.54
C GLY A 141 -13.99 -10.10 -8.54
N ILE A 142 -14.58 -8.97 -8.09
CA ILE A 142 -15.14 -7.93 -8.99
C ILE A 142 -14.16 -7.42 -10.05
N ARG A 143 -12.89 -7.27 -9.74
CA ARG A 143 -11.86 -6.84 -10.71
C ARG A 143 -11.41 -7.96 -11.67
N SER A 144 -11.79 -9.18 -11.41
CA SER A 144 -11.40 -10.38 -12.16
C SER A 144 -12.52 -10.98 -13.00
N LEU A 145 -13.64 -10.27 -13.18
CA LEU A 145 -14.85 -10.79 -13.83
C LEU A 145 -14.58 -11.40 -15.21
N ALA A 146 -13.69 -10.80 -16.02
CA ALA A 146 -13.32 -11.36 -17.32
C ALA A 146 -12.70 -12.76 -17.21
N ARG A 147 -11.91 -13.04 -16.17
CA ARG A 147 -11.30 -14.35 -15.89
C ARG A 147 -12.29 -15.33 -15.25
N LEU A 148 -13.28 -14.81 -14.51
CA LEU A 148 -14.27 -15.63 -13.82
C LEU A 148 -15.42 -16.06 -14.73
N ARG A 149 -15.55 -15.49 -15.95
CA ARG A 149 -16.60 -15.82 -16.89
C ARG A 149 -16.46 -17.24 -17.44
N ASN A 150 -17.62 -17.88 -17.57
CA ASN A 150 -17.82 -19.09 -18.36
C ASN A 150 -18.97 -18.80 -19.35
N GLY A 151 -18.62 -18.47 -20.59
CA GLY A 151 -19.56 -17.92 -21.57
C GLY A 151 -20.06 -16.53 -21.14
N LEU A 152 -21.39 -16.37 -20.98
CA LEU A 152 -22.03 -15.11 -20.58
C LEU A 152 -22.16 -14.93 -19.06
N LEU A 153 -21.99 -16.00 -18.28
CA LEU A 153 -22.20 -15.99 -16.83
C LEU A 153 -20.87 -16.03 -16.07
N ILE A 154 -20.89 -15.53 -14.84
CA ILE A 154 -19.80 -15.72 -13.89
C ILE A 154 -19.86 -17.15 -13.35
N SER A 155 -18.71 -17.84 -13.32
CA SER A 155 -18.61 -19.18 -12.75
C SER A 155 -18.45 -19.10 -11.22
N PRO A 156 -19.42 -19.60 -10.44
CA PRO A 156 -19.30 -19.65 -8.98
C PRO A 156 -18.07 -20.45 -8.51
N GLN A 157 -17.74 -21.50 -9.25
CA GLN A 157 -16.56 -22.32 -8.92
C GLN A 157 -15.27 -21.52 -9.07
N ARG A 158 -15.06 -20.82 -10.19
CA ARG A 158 -13.86 -19.98 -10.39
C ARG A 158 -13.77 -18.83 -9.40
N GLU A 159 -14.92 -18.26 -9.03
CA GLU A 159 -14.98 -17.22 -7.98
C GLU A 159 -14.55 -17.78 -6.63
N ALA A 160 -15.06 -18.95 -6.23
CA ALA A 160 -14.68 -19.63 -5.00
C ALA A 160 -13.20 -20.02 -4.98
N GLU A 161 -12.66 -20.52 -6.10
CA GLU A 161 -11.24 -20.86 -6.24
C GLU A 161 -10.35 -19.63 -6.08
N LEU A 162 -10.71 -18.51 -6.73
CA LEU A 162 -9.99 -17.23 -6.59
C LEU A 162 -10.02 -16.73 -5.14
N ALA A 163 -11.19 -16.76 -4.51
CA ALA A 163 -11.38 -16.33 -3.14
C ALA A 163 -10.57 -17.19 -2.16
N ALA A 164 -10.60 -18.51 -2.29
CA ALA A 164 -9.84 -19.44 -1.46
C ALA A 164 -8.32 -19.28 -1.65
N PHE A 165 -7.85 -19.06 -2.87
CA PHE A 165 -6.44 -18.77 -3.14
C PHE A 165 -5.97 -17.52 -2.38
N TRP A 166 -6.74 -16.42 -2.48
CA TRP A 166 -6.38 -15.17 -1.82
C TRP A 166 -6.59 -15.22 -0.32
N GLN A 167 -7.61 -15.93 0.17
CA GLN A 167 -7.78 -16.18 1.60
C GLN A 167 -6.52 -16.76 2.21
N LYS A 168 -5.96 -17.79 1.57
CA LYS A 168 -4.73 -18.45 2.02
C LYS A 168 -3.49 -17.57 1.84
N LYS A 169 -3.35 -16.91 0.68
CA LYS A 169 -2.14 -16.16 0.32
C LYS A 169 -1.92 -14.93 1.22
N ILE A 170 -2.99 -14.19 1.52
CA ILE A 170 -2.92 -12.95 2.34
C ILE A 170 -3.40 -13.17 3.79
N GLY A 171 -3.79 -14.39 4.15
CA GLY A 171 -4.21 -14.75 5.50
C GLY A 171 -5.49 -14.04 5.95
N ILE A 172 -6.55 -14.02 5.12
CA ILE A 172 -7.87 -13.48 5.53
C ILE A 172 -8.49 -14.45 6.53
N ARG A 173 -8.77 -13.96 7.72
CA ARG A 173 -9.37 -14.74 8.82
C ARG A 173 -10.88 -14.65 8.75
N THR A 174 -11.52 -15.70 8.21
CA THR A 174 -12.98 -15.87 8.16
C THR A 174 -13.32 -17.36 8.13
N PRO A 175 -14.44 -17.78 8.71
CA PRO A 175 -14.91 -19.16 8.60
C PRO A 175 -15.47 -19.46 7.20
N ASP A 176 -16.00 -18.44 6.50
CA ASP A 176 -16.60 -18.61 5.16
C ASP A 176 -16.41 -17.33 4.34
N MET A 177 -15.93 -17.48 3.11
CA MET A 177 -15.74 -16.39 2.15
C MET A 177 -17.08 -15.87 1.55
N ASN A 178 -18.18 -16.60 1.74
CA ASN A 178 -19.51 -16.14 1.38
C ASN A 178 -20.14 -15.19 2.40
N ASN A 179 -19.56 -15.05 3.59
CA ASN A 179 -20.01 -14.07 4.56
C ASN A 179 -19.90 -12.65 4.01
N ASN A 180 -20.77 -11.76 4.52
CA ASN A 180 -20.70 -10.35 4.19
C ASN A 180 -19.33 -9.77 4.57
N ILE A 181 -18.82 -8.85 3.76
CA ILE A 181 -17.50 -8.20 3.94
C ILE A 181 -17.36 -7.53 5.31
N PHE A 182 -18.44 -7.01 5.90
CA PHE A 182 -18.45 -6.39 7.21
C PHE A 182 -18.33 -7.38 8.38
N SER A 183 -18.40 -8.69 8.13
CA SER A 183 -18.06 -9.70 9.15
C SER A 183 -16.55 -9.72 9.45
N LEU A 184 -15.72 -9.11 8.59
CA LEU A 184 -14.28 -9.01 8.77
C LEU A 184 -13.88 -7.84 9.67
N SER A 185 -12.80 -8.02 10.43
CA SER A 185 -12.10 -6.90 11.06
C SER A 185 -11.55 -5.92 10.01
N GLY A 186 -11.29 -4.66 10.40
CA GLY A 186 -10.77 -3.65 9.50
C GLY A 186 -9.50 -4.08 8.75
N GLY A 187 -8.56 -4.74 9.42
CA GLY A 187 -7.36 -5.27 8.79
C GLY A 187 -7.65 -6.38 7.78
N ASN A 188 -8.59 -7.29 8.07
CA ASN A 188 -9.00 -8.31 7.10
C ASN A 188 -9.81 -7.73 5.92
N GLN A 189 -10.61 -6.68 6.13
CA GLN A 189 -11.23 -5.93 5.03
C GLN A 189 -10.16 -5.34 4.12
N GLN A 190 -9.11 -4.72 4.69
CA GLN A 190 -7.99 -4.17 3.91
C GLN A 190 -7.29 -5.27 3.10
N LYS A 191 -7.04 -6.43 3.71
CA LYS A 191 -6.50 -7.60 2.99
C LYS A 191 -7.37 -8.02 1.81
N ALA A 192 -8.70 -7.97 1.95
CA ALA A 192 -9.61 -8.28 0.84
C ALA A 192 -9.50 -7.26 -0.32
N LEU A 193 -9.27 -5.96 -0.03
CA LEU A 193 -9.03 -4.96 -1.06
C LEU A 193 -7.69 -5.19 -1.79
N PHE A 194 -6.64 -5.57 -1.07
CA PHE A 194 -5.38 -5.99 -1.70
C PHE A 194 -5.57 -7.26 -2.55
N ALA A 195 -6.30 -8.25 -2.04
CA ALA A 195 -6.61 -9.45 -2.80
C ALA A 195 -7.37 -9.15 -4.10
N ARG A 196 -8.30 -8.17 -4.09
CA ARG A 196 -9.00 -7.67 -5.29
C ARG A 196 -8.02 -7.07 -6.30
N ALA A 197 -7.13 -6.19 -5.85
CA ALA A 197 -6.18 -5.51 -6.74
C ALA A 197 -5.18 -6.50 -7.33
N LEU A 198 -4.58 -7.34 -6.49
CA LEU A 198 -3.54 -8.30 -6.88
C LEU A 198 -4.09 -9.52 -7.60
N GLY A 199 -5.34 -9.91 -7.36
CA GLY A 199 -6.05 -10.99 -8.04
C GLY A 199 -6.45 -10.65 -9.47
N SER A 200 -6.41 -9.38 -9.85
CA SER A 200 -6.70 -8.90 -11.20
C SER A 200 -5.47 -9.04 -12.12
N ASP A 201 -5.64 -8.62 -13.36
CA ASP A 201 -4.58 -8.51 -14.38
C ASP A 201 -3.69 -7.26 -14.23
N ALA A 202 -3.95 -6.43 -13.21
CA ALA A 202 -3.24 -5.17 -12.99
C ALA A 202 -1.74 -5.41 -12.78
N GLN A 203 -0.94 -4.69 -13.58
CA GLN A 203 0.52 -4.64 -13.45
C GLN A 203 0.96 -3.39 -12.68
N ILE A 204 0.07 -2.43 -12.51
CA ILE A 204 0.26 -1.20 -11.76
C ILE A 204 -0.80 -1.16 -10.66
N VAL A 205 -0.37 -1.00 -9.41
CA VAL A 205 -1.27 -0.89 -8.25
C VAL A 205 -1.06 0.47 -7.60
N LEU A 206 -2.09 1.29 -7.64
CA LEU A 206 -2.14 2.58 -6.97
C LEU A 206 -2.70 2.37 -5.56
N MET A 207 -2.05 2.95 -4.57
CA MET A 207 -2.39 2.79 -3.16
C MET A 207 -2.52 4.17 -2.51
N ASP A 208 -3.74 4.53 -2.16
CA ASP A 208 -4.07 5.85 -1.59
C ASP A 208 -4.22 5.72 -0.07
N ASP A 209 -3.12 5.87 0.68
CA ASP A 209 -3.03 5.73 2.14
C ASP A 209 -3.71 4.45 2.69
N PRO A 210 -3.42 3.27 2.10
CA PRO A 210 -4.23 2.06 2.29
C PRO A 210 -4.07 1.45 3.68
N MET A 211 -3.04 1.83 4.44
CA MET A 211 -2.74 1.25 5.75
C MET A 211 -3.25 2.09 6.92
N ARG A 212 -3.98 3.16 6.65
CA ARG A 212 -4.54 4.04 7.68
C ARG A 212 -5.49 3.28 8.60
N GLY A 213 -5.20 3.31 9.90
CA GLY A 213 -6.02 2.65 10.92
C GLY A 213 -5.98 1.12 10.89
N VAL A 214 -4.94 0.54 10.27
CA VAL A 214 -4.67 -0.90 10.28
C VAL A 214 -3.64 -1.22 11.36
N ASP A 215 -3.80 -2.35 12.03
CA ASP A 215 -2.85 -2.81 13.05
C ASP A 215 -1.48 -3.16 12.46
N ILE A 216 -0.43 -3.07 13.28
CA ILE A 216 0.95 -3.25 12.84
C ILE A 216 1.22 -4.66 12.28
N GLY A 217 0.58 -5.69 12.83
CA GLY A 217 0.76 -7.05 12.34
C GLY A 217 0.25 -7.20 10.91
N THR A 218 -0.96 -6.69 10.64
CA THR A 218 -1.53 -6.67 9.30
C THR A 218 -0.71 -5.79 8.34
N LYS A 219 -0.20 -4.62 8.80
CA LYS A 219 0.68 -3.77 7.98
C LYS A 219 1.89 -4.54 7.48
N LEU A 220 2.60 -5.23 8.38
CA LEU A 220 3.82 -5.98 8.03
C LEU A 220 3.53 -7.09 7.00
N GLU A 221 2.43 -7.84 7.18
CA GLU A 221 2.02 -8.87 6.22
C GLU A 221 1.74 -8.29 4.82
N VAL A 222 1.12 -7.11 4.76
CA VAL A 222 0.86 -6.43 3.48
C VAL A 222 2.15 -5.87 2.87
N TYR A 223 3.08 -5.33 3.67
CA TYR A 223 4.36 -4.85 3.17
C TYR A 223 5.17 -5.97 2.52
N ASP A 224 5.19 -7.17 3.14
CA ASP A 224 5.85 -8.34 2.57
C ASP A 224 5.21 -8.76 1.24
N LEU A 225 3.88 -8.76 1.18
CA LEU A 225 3.15 -9.07 -0.04
C LEU A 225 3.44 -8.06 -1.17
N VAL A 226 3.46 -6.76 -0.87
CA VAL A 226 3.77 -5.70 -1.85
C VAL A 226 5.18 -5.90 -2.39
N ARG A 227 6.17 -6.18 -1.53
CA ARG A 227 7.55 -6.46 -1.95
C ARG A 227 7.66 -7.72 -2.79
N GLU A 228 6.97 -8.80 -2.40
CA GLU A 228 6.93 -10.05 -3.18
C GLU A 228 6.37 -9.82 -4.58
N GLU A 229 5.26 -9.10 -4.69
CA GLU A 229 4.62 -8.81 -5.98
C GLU A 229 5.45 -7.81 -6.82
N ALA A 230 6.15 -6.86 -6.19
CA ALA A 230 7.09 -5.97 -6.88
C ALA A 230 8.28 -6.77 -7.45
N ALA A 231 8.83 -7.72 -6.69
CA ALA A 231 9.89 -8.60 -7.17
C ALA A 231 9.44 -9.47 -8.38
N ARG A 232 8.13 -9.71 -8.53
CA ARG A 232 7.53 -10.38 -9.70
C ARG A 232 7.24 -9.44 -10.88
N GLY A 233 7.60 -8.15 -10.76
CA GLY A 233 7.47 -7.15 -11.82
C GLY A 233 6.24 -6.25 -11.74
N ARG A 234 5.40 -6.33 -10.70
CA ARG A 234 4.34 -5.35 -10.46
C ARG A 234 4.92 -4.04 -10.01
N THR A 235 4.29 -2.95 -10.39
CA THR A 235 4.67 -1.60 -9.98
C THR A 235 3.65 -1.06 -9.00
N PHE A 236 4.13 -0.42 -7.95
CA PHE A 236 3.29 0.17 -6.92
C PHE A 236 3.55 1.68 -6.83
N LEU A 237 2.48 2.48 -6.80
CA LEU A 237 2.53 3.88 -6.43
C LEU A 237 1.81 4.02 -5.10
N TRP A 238 2.52 4.37 -4.07
CA TRP A 238 2.06 4.32 -2.68
C TRP A 238 2.08 5.70 -2.03
N TYR A 239 0.92 6.32 -1.93
CA TYR A 239 0.73 7.46 -1.05
C TYR A 239 0.50 6.98 0.38
N THR A 240 1.17 7.60 1.32
CA THR A 240 0.99 7.38 2.76
C THR A 240 1.25 8.65 3.55
N THR A 241 0.51 8.79 4.65
CA THR A 241 0.73 9.83 5.66
C THR A 241 1.72 9.41 6.75
N GLU A 242 2.10 8.12 6.77
CA GLU A 242 3.05 7.57 7.74
C GLU A 242 4.45 7.45 7.12
N THR A 243 5.40 8.27 7.57
CA THR A 243 6.77 8.29 7.04
C THR A 243 7.45 6.92 7.10
N GLU A 244 7.14 6.13 8.13
CA GLU A 244 7.68 4.79 8.34
C GLU A 244 7.32 3.80 7.21
N GLU A 245 6.20 4.01 6.53
CA GLU A 245 5.77 3.17 5.41
C GLU A 245 6.62 3.40 4.17
N LEU A 246 7.20 4.59 4.02
CA LEU A 246 8.07 4.97 2.91
C LEU A 246 9.38 4.18 2.88
N ASP A 247 9.79 3.59 4.00
CA ASP A 247 10.94 2.66 4.07
C ASP A 247 10.77 1.44 3.14
N ASN A 248 9.54 1.16 2.69
CA ASN A 248 9.26 0.09 1.73
C ASN A 248 9.45 0.52 0.27
N CYS A 249 9.64 1.82 0.00
CA CYS A 249 9.70 2.37 -1.35
C CYS A 249 11.13 2.42 -1.88
N ASP A 250 11.29 2.33 -3.20
CA ASP A 250 12.58 2.46 -3.90
C ASP A 250 12.94 3.93 -4.14
N HIS A 251 11.91 4.73 -4.51
CA HIS A 251 11.98 6.17 -4.74
C HIS A 251 10.79 6.84 -4.07
N ILE A 252 10.98 8.07 -3.61
CA ILE A 252 9.93 8.86 -2.97
C ILE A 252 9.83 10.23 -3.65
N TYR A 253 8.65 10.55 -4.16
CA TYR A 253 8.32 11.88 -4.64
C TYR A 253 7.62 12.66 -3.53
N VAL A 254 8.17 13.82 -3.15
CA VAL A 254 7.59 14.69 -2.14
C VAL A 254 6.71 15.74 -2.81
N PHE A 255 5.47 15.87 -2.33
CA PHE A 255 4.46 16.77 -2.87
C PHE A 255 4.27 18.01 -1.99
N LYS A 256 4.10 19.16 -2.65
CA LYS A 256 3.68 20.42 -2.02
C LYS A 256 2.78 21.19 -2.99
N ASN A 257 1.56 21.52 -2.56
CA ASN A 257 0.60 22.33 -3.35
C ASN A 257 0.39 21.81 -4.79
N GLY A 258 0.20 20.53 -4.94
CA GLY A 258 -0.06 19.88 -6.24
C GLY A 258 1.17 19.71 -7.12
N ARG A 259 2.39 19.91 -6.60
CA ARG A 259 3.65 19.79 -7.34
C ARG A 259 4.60 18.82 -6.66
N ILE A 260 5.44 18.16 -7.45
CA ILE A 260 6.61 17.44 -6.98
C ILE A 260 7.69 18.46 -6.67
N VAL A 261 8.16 18.50 -5.42
CA VAL A 261 9.20 19.41 -4.95
C VAL A 261 10.52 18.71 -4.67
N ALA A 262 10.51 17.38 -4.50
CA ALA A 262 11.71 16.57 -4.35
C ALA A 262 11.48 15.14 -4.88
N ASN A 263 12.57 14.52 -5.33
CA ASN A 263 12.66 13.09 -5.66
C ASN A 263 13.84 12.52 -4.87
N LEU A 264 13.52 11.66 -3.91
CA LEU A 264 14.49 11.08 -2.98
C LEU A 264 14.63 9.59 -3.25
N ARG A 265 15.86 9.10 -3.20
CA ARG A 265 16.14 7.66 -3.16
C ARG A 265 15.98 7.14 -1.73
N ARG A 266 15.81 5.83 -1.58
CA ARG A 266 15.71 5.19 -0.26
C ARG A 266 16.87 5.53 0.67
N ASP A 267 18.10 5.57 0.16
CA ASP A 267 19.32 5.88 0.92
C ASP A 267 19.42 7.35 1.33
N GLU A 268 18.66 8.22 0.70
CA GLU A 268 18.56 9.65 1.01
C GLU A 268 17.39 9.98 1.94
N LEU A 269 16.54 9.00 2.23
CA LEU A 269 15.29 9.18 2.98
C LEU A 269 15.59 9.46 4.45
N THR A 270 15.21 10.63 4.93
CA THR A 270 15.09 10.97 6.34
C THR A 270 13.81 11.73 6.58
N GLU A 271 13.21 11.55 7.76
CA GLU A 271 11.99 12.29 8.15
C GLU A 271 12.21 13.81 8.02
N GLU A 272 13.40 14.30 8.40
CA GLU A 272 13.76 15.72 8.30
C GLU A 272 13.76 16.22 6.85
N LYS A 273 14.29 15.44 5.89
CA LYS A 273 14.29 15.83 4.47
C LYS A 273 12.87 15.89 3.89
N ILE A 274 11.99 14.96 4.26
CA ILE A 274 10.58 15.00 3.85
C ILE A 274 9.91 16.25 4.40
N ILE A 275 10.09 16.50 5.70
CA ILE A 275 9.53 17.67 6.39
C ILE A 275 10.07 18.96 5.75
N GLN A 276 11.40 19.10 5.61
CA GLN A 276 12.02 20.29 4.99
C GLN A 276 11.50 20.52 3.57
N SER A 277 11.39 19.46 2.75
CA SER A 277 10.85 19.58 1.38
C SER A 277 9.37 19.95 1.37
N SER A 278 8.59 19.50 2.35
CA SER A 278 7.15 19.77 2.44
C SER A 278 6.85 21.18 2.96
N PHE A 279 7.70 21.75 3.83
CA PHE A 279 7.51 23.07 4.46
C PHE A 279 8.43 24.16 3.89
N GLY A 280 9.63 23.80 3.41
CA GLY A 280 10.58 24.77 2.86
C GLY A 280 9.97 25.54 1.71
N ASP A 281 10.09 26.86 1.70
CA ASP A 281 9.84 27.64 0.50
C ASP A 281 10.92 27.26 -0.52
N ALA A 282 10.50 26.90 -1.73
CA ALA A 282 11.43 26.69 -2.83
C ALA A 282 12.19 28.02 -3.05
N ALA A 283 13.50 28.01 -2.76
CA ALA A 283 14.37 29.13 -3.04
C ALA A 283 14.45 29.40 -4.55
#